data_e185e44d8fe6d99df38f626c2176a1d9
#
_entry.id   e185e44d8fe6d99df38f626c2176a1d9
#
_cell.length_a   1.000
_cell.length_b   1.000
_cell.length_c   1.000
_cell.angle_alpha   90.00
_cell.angle_beta   90.00
_cell.angle_gamma   90.00
#
_symmetry.space_group_name_H-M   'P 1'
#
loop_
_entity.id
_entity.type
_entity.pdbx_description
1 polymer ?
#
loop_
_entity_poly.entity_id
_entity_poly.type
_entity_poly.pdbx_seq_one_letter_code
_entity_poly.pdbx_strand_id
1 'polypeptide(L)'
;MRTAVVVGSLCMATDLGMALPFGHGLGSTVVAMRLADRLGVDQATTVQTYYGCLLFYAGCTADADVQADLFPDGLAEHWTAVMFASQRKSMAGVFRALGSGDGGRIVRTVRAAAKFPRAGRGYKHHTEALCEVAEMVATGVGLPRTVSGLFRLLTERWDGSGPLGRAAGADLPLAIRIVHVARDASFQCLLRGPAAAVEVVRGRAGGAFDPSVVDALSVDMVEGSTDWARAMAAEPEPHLMLGGAQIDDALTTFAAFADLADVIGHSSAVADLVGQAAKHLGRADDEVSVVRRAALVQDLGKVGVPFRIWHQDVAPSADDWEKIRLHPYYTERALSGSPYFAELARVASRHHERLDGSGYHRGLSGSELDLPARLLAAADAYCSTIEARPGRPALTGAVAAGKLRAAANAGTLDPDAVAAVLDAAGHRPERIVRPDGLTPREEQTLTLLAHGLATKQIGRALGVTAKTADHYVQQVYAKIGVSTRAAAAVYAVKHGLATDATREFPR
;
A
#
# COMPACT_ATOMS: atom_id res chain seq x y z
N MET A 1 2.11 16.18 14.60
CA MET A 1 3.03 15.09 14.21
C MET A 1 4.17 15.66 13.38
N ARG A 2 5.41 15.18 13.53
CA ARG A 2 6.54 15.60 12.67
C ARG A 2 6.33 15.17 11.23
N THR A 3 6.55 16.07 10.28
CA THR A 3 6.44 15.79 8.84
C THR A 3 7.40 14.68 8.41
N ALA A 4 8.59 14.61 9.01
CA ALA A 4 9.57 13.57 8.76
C ALA A 4 9.04 12.16 9.00
N VAL A 5 8.15 11.96 9.98
CA VAL A 5 7.53 10.65 10.26
C VAL A 5 6.63 10.22 9.12
N VAL A 6 5.85 11.15 8.55
CA VAL A 6 4.98 10.89 7.39
C VAL A 6 5.83 10.58 6.17
N VAL A 7 6.77 11.46 5.85
CA VAL A 7 7.63 11.34 4.67
C VAL A 7 8.53 10.10 4.75
N GLY A 8 9.03 9.76 5.95
CA GLY A 8 9.82 8.54 6.17
C GLY A 8 9.03 7.25 5.91
N SER A 9 7.74 7.22 6.31
CA SER A 9 6.87 6.07 6.01
C SER A 9 6.64 5.91 4.50
N LEU A 10 6.45 7.02 3.79
CA LEU A 10 6.34 6.99 2.33
C LEU A 10 7.66 6.56 1.66
N CYS A 11 8.79 7.03 2.17
CA CYS A 11 10.13 6.60 1.72
C CYS A 11 10.29 5.08 1.80
N MET A 12 9.83 4.46 2.89
CA MET A 12 9.85 3.00 3.06
C MET A 12 8.98 2.28 2.02
N ALA A 13 7.81 2.84 1.67
CA ALA A 13 6.95 2.30 0.62
C ALA A 13 7.61 2.42 -0.76
N THR A 14 8.26 3.56 -1.06
CA THR A 14 8.94 3.77 -2.36
C THR A 14 10.17 2.88 -2.53
N ASP A 15 10.89 2.55 -1.46
CA ASP A 15 11.97 1.57 -1.52
C ASP A 15 11.47 0.20 -2.01
N LEU A 16 10.29 -0.25 -1.53
CA LEU A 16 9.64 -1.49 -1.98
C LEU A 16 9.27 -1.42 -3.47
N GLY A 17 8.66 -0.31 -3.89
CA GLY A 17 8.26 -0.11 -5.29
C GLY A 17 9.44 -0.10 -6.27
N MET A 18 10.61 0.33 -5.79
CA MET A 18 11.86 0.34 -6.57
C MET A 18 12.67 -0.95 -6.47
N ALA A 19 12.15 -1.98 -5.79
CA ALA A 19 12.90 -3.21 -5.48
C ALA A 19 14.25 -2.93 -4.80
N LEU A 20 14.33 -1.86 -4.02
CA LEU A 20 15.50 -1.51 -3.22
C LEU A 20 15.45 -2.23 -1.87
N PRO A 21 16.60 -2.46 -1.23
CA PRO A 21 16.61 -2.93 0.14
C PRO A 21 15.84 -1.98 1.05
N PHE A 22 14.98 -2.54 1.86
CA PHE A 22 14.09 -1.80 2.76
C PHE A 22 14.90 -0.90 3.72
N GLY A 23 14.58 0.40 3.75
CA GLY A 23 15.31 1.42 4.51
C GLY A 23 16.48 2.06 3.75
N HIS A 24 16.67 1.73 2.45
CA HIS A 24 17.71 2.35 1.63
C HIS A 24 17.56 3.89 1.57
N GLY A 25 16.35 4.39 1.39
CA GLY A 25 16.09 5.82 1.37
C GLY A 25 16.41 6.51 2.69
N LEU A 26 16.10 5.87 3.83
CA LEU A 26 16.45 6.36 5.16
C LEU A 26 17.97 6.41 5.33
N GLY A 27 18.68 5.33 4.97
CA GLY A 27 20.13 5.27 5.03
C GLY A 27 20.80 6.33 4.15
N SER A 28 20.30 6.52 2.93
CA SER A 28 20.76 7.57 2.03
C SER A 28 20.60 8.96 2.62
N THR A 29 19.48 9.18 3.34
CA THR A 29 19.22 10.47 4.02
C THR A 29 20.24 10.74 5.13
N VAL A 30 20.62 9.73 5.91
CA VAL A 30 21.67 9.89 6.93
C VAL A 30 23.01 10.25 6.26
N VAL A 31 23.37 9.61 5.14
CA VAL A 31 24.58 9.96 4.38
C VAL A 31 24.51 11.38 3.84
N ALA A 32 23.35 11.79 3.29
CA ALA A 32 23.11 13.14 2.78
C ALA A 32 23.28 14.21 3.88
N MET A 33 22.79 13.95 5.08
CA MET A 33 22.91 14.87 6.20
C MET A 33 24.34 14.98 6.71
N ARG A 34 25.09 13.89 6.74
CA ARG A 34 26.54 13.92 7.07
C ARG A 34 27.35 14.72 6.03
N LEU A 35 26.98 14.61 4.75
CA LEU A 35 27.59 15.41 3.69
C LEU A 35 27.21 16.89 3.82
N ALA A 36 25.95 17.20 4.11
CA ALA A 36 25.47 18.56 4.33
C ALA A 36 26.21 19.24 5.49
N ASP A 37 26.38 18.53 6.60
CA ASP A 37 27.17 18.99 7.76
C ASP A 37 28.64 19.23 7.38
N ARG A 38 29.29 18.27 6.72
CA ARG A 38 30.69 18.38 6.26
C ARG A 38 30.92 19.56 5.33
N LEU A 39 29.93 19.87 4.48
CA LEU A 39 29.98 20.99 3.53
C LEU A 39 29.59 22.33 4.17
N GLY A 40 29.10 22.33 5.42
CA GLY A 40 28.71 23.54 6.13
C GLY A 40 27.59 24.31 5.43
N VAL A 41 26.59 23.61 4.87
CA VAL A 41 25.50 24.23 4.12
C VAL A 41 24.54 24.99 5.05
N ASP A 42 23.82 25.95 4.49
CA ASP A 42 22.82 26.72 5.24
C ASP A 42 21.59 25.87 5.61
N GLN A 43 20.79 26.41 6.55
CA GLN A 43 19.59 25.76 7.05
C GLN A 43 18.57 25.40 5.95
N ALA A 44 18.38 26.28 4.96
CA ALA A 44 17.44 26.03 3.89
C ALA A 44 17.88 24.85 3.02
N THR A 45 19.16 24.82 2.66
CA THR A 45 19.78 23.72 1.92
C THR A 45 19.74 22.42 2.74
N THR A 46 19.93 22.48 4.06
CA THR A 46 19.84 21.32 4.96
C THR A 46 18.46 20.69 4.91
N VAL A 47 17.38 21.50 5.07
CA VAL A 47 15.98 21.03 4.98
C VAL A 47 15.69 20.46 3.60
N GLN A 48 16.11 21.13 2.54
CA GLN A 48 15.97 20.67 1.17
C GLN A 48 16.66 19.33 0.93
N THR A 49 17.87 19.14 1.46
CA THR A 49 18.64 17.90 1.36
C THR A 49 17.92 16.75 2.06
N TYR A 50 17.46 16.98 3.29
CA TYR A 50 16.79 15.97 4.10
C TYR A 50 15.52 15.43 3.41
N TYR A 51 14.56 16.31 3.11
CA TYR A 51 13.31 15.89 2.51
C TYR A 51 13.45 15.51 1.03
N GLY A 52 14.36 16.14 0.29
CA GLY A 52 14.68 15.77 -1.09
C GLY A 52 15.25 14.35 -1.18
N CYS A 53 16.04 13.92 -0.18
CA CYS A 53 16.56 12.57 -0.13
C CYS A 53 15.48 11.54 0.24
N LEU A 54 14.64 11.80 1.23
CA LEU A 54 13.55 10.91 1.65
C LEU A 54 12.54 10.63 0.53
N LEU A 55 12.19 11.65 -0.27
CA LEU A 55 11.19 11.53 -1.33
C LEU A 55 11.79 11.29 -2.73
N PHE A 56 13.07 10.96 -2.82
CA PHE A 56 13.76 10.81 -4.11
C PHE A 56 13.02 9.88 -5.08
N TYR A 57 12.46 8.78 -4.60
CA TYR A 57 11.75 7.80 -5.43
C TYR A 57 10.23 7.96 -5.44
N ALA A 58 9.70 9.02 -4.84
CA ALA A 58 8.25 9.21 -4.73
C ALA A 58 7.53 9.30 -6.08
N GLY A 59 8.21 9.71 -7.14
CA GLY A 59 7.64 9.72 -8.48
C GLY A 59 7.76 8.41 -9.26
N CYS A 60 8.59 7.48 -8.80
CA CYS A 60 8.98 6.31 -9.61
C CYS A 60 7.86 5.27 -9.84
N THR A 61 6.73 5.40 -9.16
CA THR A 61 5.52 4.58 -9.38
C THR A 61 4.55 5.17 -10.39
N ALA A 62 4.82 6.40 -10.87
CA ALA A 62 4.00 7.05 -11.89
C ALA A 62 4.34 6.50 -13.29
N ASP A 63 3.34 6.50 -14.18
CA ASP A 63 3.51 6.16 -15.60
C ASP A 63 3.99 4.71 -15.87
N ALA A 64 3.52 3.82 -15.05
CA ALA A 64 3.88 2.41 -15.10
C ALA A 64 3.36 1.70 -16.37
N ASP A 65 2.33 2.24 -17.05
CA ASP A 65 1.83 1.73 -18.35
C ASP A 65 2.91 1.85 -19.43
N VAL A 66 3.59 3.01 -19.49
CA VAL A 66 4.68 3.22 -20.46
C VAL A 66 5.88 2.33 -20.11
N GLN A 67 6.13 2.08 -18.82
CA GLN A 67 7.17 1.15 -18.39
C GLN A 67 6.84 -0.28 -18.78
N ALA A 68 5.62 -0.75 -18.57
CA ALA A 68 5.19 -2.10 -18.91
C ALA A 68 5.26 -2.37 -20.43
N ASP A 69 4.86 -1.40 -21.25
CA ASP A 69 4.94 -1.49 -22.71
C ASP A 69 6.39 -1.52 -23.24
N LEU A 70 7.26 -0.72 -22.65
CA LEU A 70 8.65 -0.60 -23.07
C LEU A 70 9.53 -1.71 -22.47
N PHE A 71 9.25 -2.13 -21.24
CA PHE A 71 10.08 -3.03 -20.44
C PHE A 71 9.24 -4.17 -19.80
N PRO A 72 8.76 -5.13 -20.57
CA PRO A 72 7.86 -6.19 -20.10
C PRO A 72 8.42 -7.06 -18.97
N ASP A 73 9.76 -7.17 -18.85
CA ASP A 73 10.43 -7.94 -17.78
C ASP A 73 10.73 -7.10 -16.53
N GLY A 74 10.21 -5.86 -16.46
CA GLY A 74 10.43 -4.94 -15.35
C GLY A 74 11.70 -4.07 -15.52
N LEU A 75 11.54 -2.75 -15.38
CA LEU A 75 12.64 -1.80 -15.47
C LEU A 75 13.54 -1.85 -14.22
N ALA A 76 12.93 -2.10 -13.05
CA ALA A 76 13.61 -2.03 -11.77
C ALA A 76 14.78 -3.03 -11.66
N GLU A 77 14.63 -4.26 -12.15
CA GLU A 77 15.68 -5.28 -12.10
C GLU A 77 16.93 -4.92 -12.96
N HIS A 78 16.72 -4.13 -14.03
CA HIS A 78 17.78 -3.78 -14.99
C HIS A 78 18.34 -2.36 -14.78
N TRP A 79 17.58 -1.49 -14.15
CA TRP A 79 17.83 -0.05 -14.09
C TRP A 79 18.50 0.42 -12.79
N THR A 80 18.15 -0.15 -11.64
CA THR A 80 18.70 0.26 -10.33
C THR A 80 20.22 0.25 -10.28
N ALA A 81 20.84 -0.74 -10.92
CA ALA A 81 22.29 -0.86 -10.93
C ALA A 81 23.00 0.21 -11.79
N VAL A 82 22.30 0.93 -12.64
CA VAL A 82 22.88 1.86 -13.63
C VAL A 82 22.32 3.27 -13.60
N MET A 83 21.44 3.60 -12.63
CA MET A 83 20.74 4.89 -12.56
C MET A 83 21.70 6.10 -12.63
N PHE A 84 22.84 6.06 -11.93
CA PHE A 84 23.86 7.08 -11.97
C PHE A 84 25.15 6.61 -12.71
N ALA A 85 25.08 5.55 -13.48
CA ALA A 85 26.19 5.10 -14.30
C ALA A 85 26.55 6.14 -15.39
N SER A 86 27.68 5.95 -16.07
CA SER A 86 27.97 6.77 -17.24
C SER A 86 26.87 6.63 -18.28
N GLN A 87 26.61 7.70 -19.05
CA GLN A 87 25.56 7.72 -20.08
C GLN A 87 25.61 6.52 -21.01
N ARG A 88 26.83 6.10 -21.41
CA ARG A 88 27.02 4.89 -22.23
C ARG A 88 26.54 3.61 -21.53
N LYS A 89 26.80 3.45 -20.23
CA LYS A 89 26.37 2.28 -19.46
C LYS A 89 24.85 2.30 -19.24
N SER A 90 24.29 3.48 -18.96
CA SER A 90 22.83 3.65 -18.82
C SER A 90 22.12 3.34 -20.14
N MET A 91 22.61 3.87 -21.27
CA MET A 91 22.07 3.57 -22.61
C MET A 91 22.21 2.08 -22.96
N ALA A 92 23.34 1.45 -22.63
CA ALA A 92 23.51 0.02 -22.85
C ALA A 92 22.58 -0.82 -21.97
N GLY A 93 22.25 -0.37 -20.76
CA GLY A 93 21.24 -0.96 -19.88
C GLY A 93 19.84 -0.90 -20.50
N VAL A 94 19.41 0.28 -20.94
CA VAL A 94 18.14 0.49 -21.65
C VAL A 94 18.06 -0.39 -22.91
N PHE A 95 19.11 -0.38 -23.73
CA PHE A 95 19.14 -1.18 -24.95
C PHE A 95 19.01 -2.69 -24.66
N ARG A 96 19.64 -3.16 -23.59
CA ARG A 96 19.53 -4.56 -23.15
C ARG A 96 18.11 -4.89 -22.66
N ALA A 97 17.50 -3.99 -21.88
CA ALA A 97 16.14 -4.14 -21.40
C ALA A 97 15.11 -4.17 -22.55
N LEU A 98 15.25 -3.27 -23.54
CA LEU A 98 14.39 -3.25 -24.75
C LEU A 98 14.52 -4.52 -25.60
N GLY A 99 15.65 -5.21 -25.50
CA GLY A 99 15.89 -6.48 -26.19
C GLY A 99 15.51 -7.72 -25.37
N SER A 100 14.96 -7.56 -24.15
CA SER A 100 14.59 -8.68 -23.30
C SER A 100 13.41 -9.49 -23.90
N GLY A 101 13.25 -10.74 -23.44
CA GLY A 101 12.30 -11.71 -23.92
C GLY A 101 12.88 -12.79 -24.81
N ASP A 102 12.05 -13.76 -25.23
CA ASP A 102 12.44 -14.95 -25.99
C ASP A 102 13.05 -14.62 -27.35
N GLY A 103 14.12 -15.31 -27.68
CA GLY A 103 14.78 -15.22 -29.00
C GLY A 103 16.31 -15.19 -28.93
N GLY A 104 16.95 -15.57 -30.04
CA GLY A 104 18.41 -15.53 -30.18
C GLY A 104 18.96 -14.11 -30.16
N ARG A 105 20.29 -13.97 -29.96
CA ARG A 105 21.00 -12.68 -29.81
C ARG A 105 20.67 -11.66 -30.91
N ILE A 106 20.51 -12.13 -32.16
CA ILE A 106 20.17 -11.27 -33.32
C ILE A 106 18.75 -10.72 -33.19
N VAL A 107 17.78 -11.56 -32.86
CA VAL A 107 16.37 -11.16 -32.67
C VAL A 107 16.24 -10.12 -31.55
N ARG A 108 16.94 -10.32 -30.47
CA ARG A 108 16.99 -9.38 -29.33
C ARG A 108 17.61 -8.03 -29.73
N THR A 109 18.68 -8.03 -30.53
CA THR A 109 19.31 -6.80 -31.02
C THR A 109 18.40 -6.03 -31.97
N VAL A 110 17.74 -6.72 -32.92
CA VAL A 110 16.79 -6.10 -33.86
C VAL A 110 15.59 -5.53 -33.12
N ARG A 111 15.03 -6.26 -32.16
CA ARG A 111 13.93 -5.79 -31.30
C ARG A 111 14.32 -4.52 -30.52
N ALA A 112 15.50 -4.52 -29.89
CA ALA A 112 16.00 -3.36 -29.18
C ALA A 112 16.17 -2.14 -30.11
N ALA A 113 16.78 -2.33 -31.29
CA ALA A 113 16.99 -1.26 -32.26
C ALA A 113 15.67 -0.66 -32.77
N ALA A 114 14.66 -1.51 -33.02
CA ALA A 114 13.33 -1.07 -33.49
C ALA A 114 12.57 -0.26 -32.41
N LYS A 115 12.68 -0.64 -31.13
CA LYS A 115 12.01 0.05 -30.01
C LYS A 115 12.76 1.30 -29.53
N PHE A 116 14.06 1.43 -29.77
CA PHE A 116 14.93 2.45 -29.22
C PHE A 116 14.50 3.90 -29.48
N PRO A 117 14.09 4.32 -30.71
CA PRO A 117 13.66 5.69 -30.98
C PRO A 117 12.36 6.05 -30.24
N ARG A 118 11.47 5.07 -30.06
CA ARG A 118 10.20 5.22 -29.33
C ARG A 118 10.46 5.30 -27.83
N ALA A 119 11.38 4.46 -27.33
CA ALA A 119 11.83 4.46 -25.93
C ALA A 119 12.49 5.79 -25.53
N GLY A 120 13.28 6.42 -26.40
CA GLY A 120 13.93 7.72 -26.09
C GLY A 120 12.92 8.86 -25.91
N ARG A 121 11.86 8.89 -26.71
CA ARG A 121 10.77 9.87 -26.54
C ARG A 121 9.90 9.55 -25.31
N GLY A 122 9.55 8.29 -25.14
CA GLY A 122 8.81 7.82 -23.97
C GLY A 122 9.59 8.06 -22.67
N TYR A 123 10.91 7.86 -22.68
CA TYR A 123 11.76 8.09 -21.51
C TYR A 123 11.74 9.56 -21.02
N LYS A 124 11.76 10.52 -21.94
CA LYS A 124 11.66 11.94 -21.55
C LYS A 124 10.32 12.24 -20.90
N HIS A 125 9.23 11.84 -21.55
CA HIS A 125 7.87 12.03 -21.02
C HIS A 125 7.68 11.31 -19.68
N HIS A 126 8.13 10.06 -19.57
CA HIS A 126 8.15 9.31 -18.33
C HIS A 126 8.93 10.06 -17.22
N THR A 127 10.12 10.59 -17.52
CA THR A 127 10.91 11.34 -16.54
C THR A 127 10.21 12.62 -16.09
N GLU A 128 9.51 13.32 -17.00
CA GLU A 128 8.67 14.46 -16.64
C GLU A 128 7.55 14.09 -15.69
N ALA A 129 6.83 13.00 -15.96
CA ALA A 129 5.77 12.49 -15.08
C ALA A 129 6.31 12.08 -13.68
N LEU A 130 7.47 11.44 -13.61
CA LEU A 130 8.14 11.13 -12.33
C LEU A 130 8.38 12.37 -11.49
N CYS A 131 8.90 13.45 -12.12
CA CYS A 131 9.19 14.70 -11.44
C CYS A 131 7.91 15.39 -10.95
N GLU A 132 6.85 15.38 -11.77
CA GLU A 132 5.55 15.98 -11.44
C GLU A 132 4.89 15.24 -10.26
N VAL A 133 4.86 13.91 -10.28
CA VAL A 133 4.30 13.13 -9.16
C VAL A 133 5.09 13.35 -7.87
N ALA A 134 6.42 13.38 -7.93
CA ALA A 134 7.23 13.65 -6.76
C ALA A 134 6.97 15.06 -6.18
N GLU A 135 6.79 16.10 -7.04
CA GLU A 135 6.42 17.45 -6.62
C GLU A 135 5.01 17.48 -6.01
N MET A 136 4.03 16.80 -6.61
CA MET A 136 2.66 16.68 -6.09
C MET A 136 2.64 15.99 -4.73
N VAL A 137 3.34 14.88 -4.58
CA VAL A 137 3.47 14.13 -3.32
C VAL A 137 4.13 15.01 -2.26
N ALA A 138 5.25 15.66 -2.57
CA ALA A 138 5.93 16.56 -1.64
C ALA A 138 5.03 17.71 -1.16
N THR A 139 4.24 18.29 -2.07
CA THR A 139 3.27 19.34 -1.75
C THR A 139 2.13 18.82 -0.90
N GLY A 140 1.58 17.65 -1.24
CA GLY A 140 0.44 17.04 -0.55
C GLY A 140 0.77 16.57 0.88
N VAL A 141 2.03 16.19 1.14
CA VAL A 141 2.49 15.89 2.52
C VAL A 141 2.91 17.15 3.31
N GLY A 142 2.61 18.34 2.78
CA GLY A 142 2.78 19.60 3.51
C GLY A 142 4.20 20.19 3.46
N LEU A 143 5.06 19.77 2.53
CA LEU A 143 6.39 20.35 2.41
C LEU A 143 6.36 21.75 1.75
N PRO A 144 7.26 22.67 2.15
CA PRO A 144 7.36 23.98 1.56
C PRO A 144 7.70 23.93 0.06
N ARG A 145 7.27 24.93 -0.71
CA ARG A 145 7.57 25.03 -2.16
C ARG A 145 9.07 25.04 -2.47
N THR A 146 9.90 25.51 -1.55
CA THR A 146 11.36 25.47 -1.65
C THR A 146 11.93 24.05 -1.66
N VAL A 147 11.19 23.07 -1.12
CA VAL A 147 11.52 21.65 -1.16
C VAL A 147 10.83 20.99 -2.34
N SER A 148 9.49 21.15 -2.50
CA SER A 148 8.74 20.47 -3.55
C SER A 148 9.21 20.85 -4.96
N GLY A 149 9.63 22.09 -5.19
CA GLY A 149 10.17 22.54 -6.47
C GLY A 149 11.50 21.90 -6.90
N LEU A 150 12.25 21.30 -5.96
CA LEU A 150 13.50 20.58 -6.27
C LEU A 150 13.27 19.34 -7.12
N PHE A 151 12.10 18.69 -6.99
CA PHE A 151 11.81 17.44 -7.66
C PHE A 151 11.78 17.55 -9.17
N ARG A 152 11.60 18.77 -9.73
CA ARG A 152 11.72 19.05 -11.17
C ARG A 152 13.14 18.86 -11.72
N LEU A 153 14.16 18.87 -10.85
CA LEU A 153 15.58 18.76 -11.20
C LEU A 153 16.20 17.44 -10.72
N LEU A 154 15.38 16.53 -10.17
CA LEU A 154 15.83 15.33 -9.47
C LEU A 154 16.61 14.36 -10.37
N THR A 155 16.32 14.35 -11.67
CA THR A 155 16.93 13.45 -12.67
C THR A 155 18.06 14.10 -13.46
N GLU A 156 18.36 15.37 -13.18
CA GLU A 156 19.45 16.08 -13.85
C GLU A 156 20.82 15.59 -13.38
N ARG A 157 21.86 15.91 -14.14
CA ARG A 157 23.22 15.48 -13.89
C ARG A 157 24.15 16.68 -13.90
N TRP A 158 25.25 16.55 -13.15
CA TRP A 158 26.27 17.61 -13.11
C TRP A 158 26.78 18.03 -14.49
N ASP A 159 27.03 17.06 -15.39
CA ASP A 159 27.54 17.30 -16.76
C ASP A 159 26.48 17.83 -17.75
N GLY A 160 25.22 18.04 -17.29
CA GLY A 160 24.12 18.48 -18.15
C GLY A 160 23.58 17.40 -19.09
N SER A 161 24.05 16.16 -18.97
CA SER A 161 23.55 15.03 -19.76
C SER A 161 22.30 14.35 -19.14
N GLY A 162 21.60 15.06 -18.25
CA GLY A 162 20.34 14.62 -17.67
C GLY A 162 19.24 14.52 -18.74
N PRO A 163 18.19 13.70 -18.50
CA PRO A 163 17.18 13.39 -19.52
C PRO A 163 16.33 14.59 -19.92
N LEU A 164 16.16 15.59 -19.06
CA LEU A 164 15.34 16.76 -19.33
C LEU A 164 16.18 17.98 -19.75
N GLY A 165 17.46 18.03 -19.37
CA GLY A 165 18.40 19.10 -19.71
C GLY A 165 18.00 20.47 -19.13
N ARG A 166 17.40 20.49 -17.95
CA ARG A 166 16.87 21.71 -17.30
C ARG A 166 17.94 22.51 -16.56
N ALA A 167 18.99 21.83 -16.07
CA ALA A 167 20.08 22.44 -15.32
C ALA A 167 21.34 21.60 -15.38
N ALA A 168 22.51 22.23 -15.21
CA ALA A 168 23.82 21.59 -15.18
C ALA A 168 24.78 22.32 -14.25
N GLY A 169 25.81 21.64 -13.78
CA GLY A 169 26.87 22.23 -12.97
C GLY A 169 26.34 22.98 -11.75
N ALA A 170 26.78 24.22 -11.57
CA ALA A 170 26.40 25.05 -10.44
C ALA A 170 24.94 25.54 -10.47
N ASP A 171 24.24 25.44 -11.61
CA ASP A 171 22.82 25.77 -11.70
C ASP A 171 21.94 24.71 -11.01
N LEU A 172 22.47 23.50 -10.77
CA LEU A 172 21.80 22.53 -9.92
C LEU A 172 21.87 22.97 -8.45
N PRO A 173 20.75 23.05 -7.73
CA PRO A 173 20.73 23.33 -6.30
C PRO A 173 21.69 22.41 -5.53
N LEU A 174 22.44 22.95 -4.57
CA LEU A 174 23.42 22.16 -3.81
C LEU A 174 22.78 20.96 -3.09
N ALA A 175 21.53 21.13 -2.61
CA ALA A 175 20.76 20.05 -2.03
C ALA A 175 20.62 18.82 -2.97
N ILE A 176 20.29 19.05 -4.25
CA ILE A 176 20.16 17.98 -5.25
C ILE A 176 21.52 17.33 -5.52
N ARG A 177 22.60 18.10 -5.59
CA ARG A 177 23.97 17.57 -5.79
C ARG A 177 24.38 16.66 -4.64
N ILE A 178 24.05 17.04 -3.39
CA ILE A 178 24.29 16.22 -2.19
C ILE A 178 23.44 14.93 -2.23
N VAL A 179 22.14 15.06 -2.54
CA VAL A 179 21.21 13.92 -2.63
C VAL A 179 21.69 12.89 -3.65
N HIS A 180 22.14 13.30 -4.82
CA HIS A 180 22.65 12.39 -5.86
C HIS A 180 23.85 11.57 -5.38
N VAL A 181 24.85 12.23 -4.75
CA VAL A 181 26.04 11.58 -4.22
C VAL A 181 25.67 10.61 -3.10
N ALA A 182 24.85 11.05 -2.13
CA ALA A 182 24.48 10.25 -0.98
C ALA A 182 23.71 9.00 -1.37
N ARG A 183 22.78 9.11 -2.31
CA ARG A 183 21.96 7.98 -2.76
C ARG A 183 22.78 6.95 -3.51
N ASP A 184 23.66 7.37 -4.44
CA ASP A 184 24.51 6.42 -5.14
C ASP A 184 25.54 5.80 -4.21
N ALA A 185 26.15 6.56 -3.32
CA ALA A 185 27.08 6.05 -2.32
C ALA A 185 26.41 4.98 -1.43
N SER A 186 25.22 5.26 -0.91
CA SER A 186 24.45 4.31 -0.11
C SER A 186 24.09 3.04 -0.89
N PHE A 187 23.67 3.18 -2.14
CA PHE A 187 23.35 2.04 -3.01
C PHE A 187 24.59 1.20 -3.35
N GLN A 188 25.71 1.84 -3.73
CA GLN A 188 26.95 1.13 -4.01
C GLN A 188 27.53 0.44 -2.75
N CYS A 189 27.30 1.03 -1.57
CA CYS A 189 27.69 0.41 -0.30
C CYS A 189 26.97 -0.93 -0.08
N LEU A 190 25.68 -1.00 -0.35
CA LEU A 190 24.91 -2.25 -0.27
C LEU A 190 25.44 -3.32 -1.23
N LEU A 191 25.89 -2.93 -2.40
CA LEU A 191 26.36 -3.88 -3.43
C LEU A 191 27.83 -4.31 -3.23
N ARG A 192 28.70 -3.44 -2.68
CA ARG A 192 30.16 -3.60 -2.78
C ARG A 192 30.91 -3.31 -1.48
N GLY A 193 30.20 -2.83 -0.45
CA GLY A 193 30.79 -2.33 0.77
C GLY A 193 31.27 -0.87 0.67
N PRO A 194 31.56 -0.23 1.84
CA PRO A 194 31.71 1.22 1.93
C PRO A 194 32.93 1.77 1.17
N ALA A 195 34.09 1.13 1.23
CA ALA A 195 35.29 1.60 0.53
C ALA A 195 35.11 1.58 -0.99
N ALA A 196 34.58 0.48 -1.56
CA ALA A 196 34.33 0.37 -2.98
C ALA A 196 33.20 1.33 -3.44
N ALA A 197 32.22 1.63 -2.57
CA ALA A 197 31.17 2.62 -2.87
C ALA A 197 31.79 4.01 -3.13
N VAL A 198 32.67 4.46 -2.24
CA VAL A 198 33.34 5.76 -2.38
C VAL A 198 34.18 5.82 -3.66
N GLU A 199 34.91 4.75 -4.02
CA GLU A 199 35.65 4.68 -5.27
C GLU A 199 34.76 4.78 -6.51
N VAL A 200 33.62 4.08 -6.52
CA VAL A 200 32.64 4.14 -7.63
C VAL A 200 32.10 5.55 -7.79
N VAL A 201 31.73 6.20 -6.69
CA VAL A 201 31.21 7.58 -6.71
C VAL A 201 32.29 8.55 -7.19
N ARG A 202 33.54 8.43 -6.73
CA ARG A 202 34.67 9.23 -7.22
C ARG A 202 34.91 9.08 -8.72
N GLY A 203 34.76 7.87 -9.24
CA GLY A 203 34.85 7.63 -10.69
C GLY A 203 33.75 8.25 -11.53
N ARG A 204 32.73 8.85 -10.89
CA ARG A 204 31.59 9.54 -11.54
C ARG A 204 31.62 11.06 -11.34
N ALA A 205 32.61 11.58 -10.62
CA ALA A 205 32.82 13.02 -10.41
C ALA A 205 33.03 13.75 -11.74
N GLY A 206 32.49 14.96 -11.88
CA GLY A 206 32.50 15.74 -13.11
C GLY A 206 31.58 15.24 -14.23
N GLY A 207 31.05 14.01 -14.09
CA GLY A 207 30.02 13.45 -14.95
C GLY A 207 28.65 13.51 -14.27
N ALA A 208 28.26 12.42 -13.57
CA ALA A 208 26.99 12.39 -12.87
C ALA A 208 26.96 13.35 -11.67
N PHE A 209 28.08 13.50 -10.97
CA PHE A 209 28.15 14.14 -9.65
C PHE A 209 29.08 15.37 -9.64
N ASP A 210 28.72 16.32 -8.79
CA ASP A 210 29.53 17.48 -8.45
C ASP A 210 30.86 17.03 -7.81
N PRO A 211 32.02 17.38 -8.38
CA PRO A 211 33.33 17.03 -7.83
C PRO A 211 33.51 17.50 -6.38
N SER A 212 33.02 18.68 -6.03
CA SER A 212 33.18 19.25 -4.69
C SER A 212 32.43 18.46 -3.62
N VAL A 213 31.23 17.96 -3.96
CA VAL A 213 30.44 17.09 -3.07
C VAL A 213 31.06 15.70 -2.95
N VAL A 214 31.60 15.19 -4.07
CA VAL A 214 32.30 13.88 -4.08
C VAL A 214 33.58 13.92 -3.25
N ASP A 215 34.34 15.01 -3.30
CA ASP A 215 35.56 15.20 -2.49
C ASP A 215 35.27 15.24 -0.98
N ALA A 216 34.09 15.69 -0.58
CA ALA A 216 33.63 15.67 0.81
C ALA A 216 33.23 14.27 1.30
N LEU A 217 32.96 13.30 0.41
CA LEU A 217 32.50 11.97 0.77
C LEU A 217 33.65 11.11 1.34
N SER A 218 33.44 10.55 2.52
CA SER A 218 34.37 9.61 3.18
C SER A 218 33.70 8.27 3.51
N VAL A 219 34.51 7.25 3.76
CA VAL A 219 34.05 5.87 3.98
C VAL A 219 33.16 5.76 5.21
N ASP A 220 33.54 6.43 6.31
CA ASP A 220 32.79 6.45 7.57
C ASP A 220 31.39 7.03 7.44
N MET A 221 31.14 7.91 6.46
CA MET A 221 29.81 8.46 6.21
C MET A 221 28.82 7.44 5.67
N VAL A 222 29.30 6.42 4.98
CA VAL A 222 28.48 5.43 4.28
C VAL A 222 28.19 4.21 5.15
N GLU A 223 28.90 4.05 6.27
CA GLU A 223 28.75 2.92 7.17
C GLU A 223 27.51 3.03 8.08
N GLY A 224 26.78 1.93 8.22
CA GLY A 224 25.80 1.70 9.31
C GLY A 224 24.56 2.57 9.34
N SER A 225 23.96 2.92 8.21
CA SER A 225 22.99 4.02 8.09
C SER A 225 21.53 3.67 7.78
N THR A 226 21.08 2.43 7.87
CA THR A 226 19.72 2.01 7.45
C THR A 226 18.66 2.04 8.56
N ASP A 227 18.88 2.77 9.65
CA ASP A 227 18.04 2.79 10.84
C ASP A 227 17.03 3.95 10.81
N TRP A 228 15.75 3.65 11.05
CA TRP A 228 14.68 4.64 11.21
C TRP A 228 15.00 5.72 12.25
N ALA A 229 15.47 5.30 13.43
CA ALA A 229 15.74 6.23 14.52
C ALA A 229 16.81 7.27 14.15
N ARG A 230 17.86 6.84 13.45
CA ARG A 230 18.93 7.73 12.98
C ARG A 230 18.44 8.69 11.91
N ALA A 231 17.62 8.22 10.97
CA ALA A 231 17.04 9.09 9.94
C ALA A 231 16.13 10.14 10.56
N MET A 232 15.30 9.77 11.54
CA MET A 232 14.44 10.71 12.26
C MET A 232 15.23 11.66 13.18
N ALA A 233 16.34 11.23 13.76
CA ALA A 233 17.22 12.08 14.56
C ALA A 233 18.00 13.09 13.69
N ALA A 234 18.21 12.79 12.41
CA ALA A 234 18.90 13.67 11.47
C ALA A 234 17.99 14.76 10.87
N GLU A 235 16.68 14.81 11.23
CA GLU A 235 15.78 15.88 10.77
C GLU A 235 16.28 17.23 11.28
N PRO A 236 16.47 18.23 10.39
CA PRO A 236 16.93 19.54 10.79
C PRO A 236 15.90 20.30 11.63
N GLU A 237 16.36 21.01 12.66
CA GLU A 237 15.52 21.91 13.47
C GLU A 237 15.40 23.30 12.82
N PRO A 238 14.28 24.02 12.97
CA PRO A 238 13.05 23.56 13.64
C PRO A 238 12.32 22.49 12.82
N HIS A 239 11.81 21.46 13.48
CA HIS A 239 11.07 20.39 12.82
C HIS A 239 9.80 20.90 12.16
N LEU A 240 9.52 20.43 10.94
CA LEU A 240 8.24 20.66 10.28
C LEU A 240 7.14 19.82 10.95
N MET A 241 6.03 20.46 11.29
CA MET A 241 4.93 19.85 12.03
C MET A 241 3.63 19.88 11.26
N LEU A 242 2.88 18.79 11.27
CA LEU A 242 1.53 18.68 10.73
C LEU A 242 0.51 18.71 11.87
N GLY A 243 -0.53 19.54 11.70
CA GLY A 243 -1.73 19.53 12.55
C GLY A 243 -2.75 18.46 12.08
N GLY A 244 -3.90 18.36 12.80
CA GLY A 244 -4.90 17.32 12.54
C GLY A 244 -5.37 17.23 11.08
N ALA A 245 -5.84 18.33 10.50
CA ALA A 245 -6.31 18.37 9.10
C ALA A 245 -5.16 18.11 8.10
N GLN A 246 -3.98 18.64 8.36
CA GLN A 246 -2.82 18.40 7.50
C GLN A 246 -2.35 16.93 7.50
N ILE A 247 -2.60 16.20 8.59
CA ILE A 247 -2.36 14.76 8.63
C ILE A 247 -3.33 14.05 7.68
N ASP A 248 -4.61 14.42 7.69
CA ASP A 248 -5.61 13.85 6.79
C ASP A 248 -5.29 14.15 5.31
N ASP A 249 -4.83 15.36 4.99
CA ASP A 249 -4.36 15.74 3.65
C ASP A 249 -3.15 14.89 3.21
N ALA A 250 -2.18 14.69 4.10
CA ALA A 250 -1.01 13.87 3.84
C ALA A 250 -1.39 12.39 3.62
N LEU A 251 -2.32 11.83 4.39
CA LEU A 251 -2.81 10.46 4.20
C LEU A 251 -3.66 10.33 2.94
N THR A 252 -4.41 11.36 2.55
CA THR A 252 -5.10 11.41 1.25
C THR A 252 -4.08 11.40 0.09
N THR A 253 -2.92 12.06 0.29
CA THR A 253 -1.82 11.98 -0.67
C THR A 253 -1.24 10.56 -0.76
N PHE A 254 -1.12 9.83 0.37
CA PHE A 254 -0.73 8.41 0.35
C PHE A 254 -1.74 7.55 -0.40
N ALA A 255 -3.04 7.79 -0.17
CA ALA A 255 -4.12 7.13 -0.90
C ALA A 255 -3.97 7.35 -2.41
N ALA A 256 -3.89 8.61 -2.84
CA ALA A 256 -3.73 8.95 -4.25
C ALA A 256 -2.46 8.34 -4.87
N PHE A 257 -1.35 8.31 -4.12
CA PHE A 257 -0.10 7.68 -4.54
C PHE A 257 -0.22 6.15 -4.69
N ALA A 258 -0.87 5.47 -3.76
CA ALA A 258 -1.12 4.04 -3.82
C ALA A 258 -2.07 3.67 -4.98
N ASP A 259 -3.11 4.49 -5.17
CA ASP A 259 -4.14 4.28 -6.19
C ASP A 259 -3.59 4.43 -7.62
N LEU A 260 -2.42 5.08 -7.83
CA LEU A 260 -1.73 5.07 -9.12
C LEU A 260 -1.42 3.65 -9.62
N ALA A 261 -1.28 2.70 -8.71
CA ALA A 261 -1.00 1.30 -9.05
C ALA A 261 -2.23 0.53 -9.57
N ASP A 262 -3.47 0.97 -9.29
CA ASP A 262 -4.69 0.19 -9.59
C ASP A 262 -5.86 1.10 -10.02
N VAL A 263 -6.71 1.55 -9.10
CA VAL A 263 -7.90 2.35 -9.38
C VAL A 263 -7.83 3.69 -8.68
N ILE A 264 -7.77 4.76 -9.46
CA ILE A 264 -7.69 6.13 -8.93
C ILE A 264 -8.94 6.46 -8.10
N GLY A 265 -8.72 6.89 -6.85
CA GLY A 265 -9.76 7.29 -5.91
C GLY A 265 -10.35 6.15 -5.06
N HIS A 266 -9.90 4.90 -5.26
CA HIS A 266 -10.35 3.74 -4.49
C HIS A 266 -10.18 3.93 -2.98
N SER A 267 -8.96 4.20 -2.53
CA SER A 267 -8.65 4.34 -1.09
C SER A 267 -9.46 5.46 -0.42
N SER A 268 -9.70 6.56 -1.13
CA SER A 268 -10.53 7.66 -0.63
C SER A 268 -12.00 7.26 -0.55
N ALA A 269 -12.53 6.56 -1.54
CA ALA A 269 -13.92 6.06 -1.52
C ALA A 269 -14.16 5.06 -0.38
N VAL A 270 -13.19 4.15 -0.15
CA VAL A 270 -13.24 3.21 1.00
C VAL A 270 -13.19 3.98 2.32
N ALA A 271 -12.33 4.99 2.45
CA ALA A 271 -12.20 5.79 3.66
C ALA A 271 -13.49 6.56 4.01
N ASP A 272 -14.14 7.13 3.01
CA ASP A 272 -15.40 7.84 3.20
C ASP A 272 -16.53 6.88 3.57
N LEU A 273 -16.62 5.74 2.91
CA LEU A 273 -17.63 4.73 3.17
C LEU A 273 -17.47 4.11 4.57
N VAL A 274 -16.27 3.69 4.95
CA VAL A 274 -16.02 3.09 6.25
C VAL A 274 -16.20 4.08 7.39
N GLY A 275 -15.84 5.36 7.17
CA GLY A 275 -16.06 6.43 8.15
C GLY A 275 -17.53 6.68 8.41
N GLN A 276 -18.39 6.66 7.36
CA GLN A 276 -19.84 6.76 7.49
C GLN A 276 -20.43 5.53 8.19
N ALA A 277 -19.98 4.33 7.82
CA ALA A 277 -20.42 3.09 8.45
C ALA A 277 -20.10 3.07 9.97
N ALA A 278 -18.89 3.51 10.36
CA ALA A 278 -18.52 3.61 11.76
C ALA A 278 -19.39 4.62 12.54
N LYS A 279 -19.74 5.76 11.93
CA LYS A 279 -20.70 6.73 12.52
C LYS A 279 -22.09 6.14 12.69
N HIS A 280 -22.61 5.39 11.70
CA HIS A 280 -23.91 4.71 11.80
C HIS A 280 -23.94 3.67 12.94
N LEU A 281 -22.80 3.09 13.28
CA LEU A 281 -22.66 2.21 14.45
C LEU A 281 -22.46 2.98 15.77
N GLY A 282 -22.55 4.32 15.76
CA GLY A 282 -22.41 5.15 16.97
C GLY A 282 -20.98 5.12 17.54
N ARG A 283 -19.96 4.89 16.72
CA ARG A 283 -18.58 4.92 17.18
C ARG A 283 -18.13 6.36 17.48
N ALA A 284 -17.22 6.51 18.46
CA ALA A 284 -16.69 7.82 18.82
C ALA A 284 -15.84 8.42 17.69
N ASP A 285 -15.72 9.74 17.62
CA ASP A 285 -15.06 10.44 16.52
C ASP A 285 -13.58 10.06 16.36
N ASP A 286 -12.88 9.71 17.43
CA ASP A 286 -11.52 9.22 17.40
C ASP A 286 -11.42 7.83 16.76
N GLU A 287 -12.35 6.91 17.06
CA GLU A 287 -12.43 5.58 16.44
C GLU A 287 -12.79 5.70 14.95
N VAL A 288 -13.73 6.61 14.61
CA VAL A 288 -14.07 6.92 13.21
C VAL A 288 -12.83 7.46 12.47
N SER A 289 -12.07 8.34 13.10
CA SER A 289 -10.83 8.90 12.54
C SER A 289 -9.77 7.82 12.29
N VAL A 290 -9.59 6.89 13.22
CA VAL A 290 -8.61 5.78 13.09
C VAL A 290 -8.98 4.87 11.91
N VAL A 291 -10.23 4.42 11.80
CA VAL A 291 -10.62 3.50 10.71
C VAL A 291 -10.58 4.21 9.35
N ARG A 292 -10.97 5.49 9.27
CA ARG A 292 -10.91 6.29 8.06
C ARG A 292 -9.45 6.48 7.61
N ARG A 293 -8.54 6.82 8.52
CA ARG A 293 -7.11 6.98 8.23
C ARG A 293 -6.45 5.65 7.86
N ALA A 294 -6.84 4.55 8.49
CA ALA A 294 -6.37 3.22 8.11
C ALA A 294 -6.78 2.86 6.67
N ALA A 295 -8.00 3.22 6.25
CA ALA A 295 -8.47 3.04 4.88
C ALA A 295 -7.66 3.85 3.87
N LEU A 296 -7.27 5.09 4.19
CA LEU A 296 -6.43 5.91 3.30
C LEU A 296 -5.05 5.32 3.02
N VAL A 297 -4.55 4.46 3.90
CA VAL A 297 -3.22 3.86 3.76
C VAL A 297 -3.23 2.36 3.50
N GLN A 298 -4.43 1.72 3.42
CA GLN A 298 -4.56 0.27 3.31
C GLN A 298 -3.78 -0.33 2.14
N ASP A 299 -3.76 0.37 1.03
CA ASP A 299 -3.20 -0.06 -0.24
C ASP A 299 -1.80 0.47 -0.54
N LEU A 300 -1.17 1.17 0.43
CA LEU A 300 0.17 1.74 0.24
C LEU A 300 1.20 0.71 -0.23
N GLY A 301 1.07 -0.54 0.19
CA GLY A 301 1.93 -1.63 -0.22
C GLY A 301 1.72 -2.15 -1.65
N LYS A 302 0.66 -1.70 -2.37
CA LYS A 302 0.48 -2.03 -3.79
C LYS A 302 1.65 -1.58 -4.65
N VAL A 303 2.34 -0.51 -4.25
CA VAL A 303 3.54 -0.03 -4.96
C VAL A 303 4.69 -1.05 -4.98
N GLY A 304 4.73 -1.99 -4.02
CA GLY A 304 5.70 -3.08 -3.96
C GLY A 304 5.36 -4.28 -4.86
N VAL A 305 4.20 -4.28 -5.52
CA VAL A 305 3.78 -5.33 -6.46
C VAL A 305 4.00 -4.82 -7.88
N PRO A 306 4.62 -5.60 -8.79
CA PRO A 306 4.87 -5.15 -10.15
C PRO A 306 3.61 -4.64 -10.83
N PHE A 307 3.68 -3.44 -11.39
CA PHE A 307 2.56 -2.71 -11.97
C PHE A 307 1.80 -3.51 -13.05
N ARG A 308 2.52 -4.23 -13.92
CA ARG A 308 1.92 -5.08 -14.95
C ARG A 308 0.88 -6.07 -14.40
N ILE A 309 1.00 -6.46 -13.12
CA ILE A 309 0.08 -7.41 -12.50
C ILE A 309 -1.29 -6.78 -12.25
N TRP A 310 -1.32 -5.49 -11.95
CA TRP A 310 -2.56 -4.75 -11.73
C TRP A 310 -3.30 -4.39 -13.02
N HIS A 311 -2.56 -4.23 -14.14
CA HIS A 311 -3.08 -3.70 -15.41
C HIS A 311 -3.21 -4.74 -16.52
N GLN A 312 -3.02 -6.03 -16.23
CA GLN A 312 -3.23 -7.08 -17.22
C GLN A 312 -4.72 -7.38 -17.43
N ASP A 313 -5.13 -7.58 -18.70
CA ASP A 313 -6.50 -7.94 -19.07
C ASP A 313 -6.84 -9.42 -18.83
N VAL A 314 -5.85 -10.22 -18.43
CA VAL A 314 -6.00 -11.65 -18.14
C VAL A 314 -6.00 -11.89 -16.62
N ALA A 315 -6.63 -12.97 -16.20
CA ALA A 315 -6.60 -13.35 -14.78
C ALA A 315 -5.15 -13.54 -14.29
N PRO A 316 -4.80 -13.04 -13.09
CA PRO A 316 -3.48 -13.24 -12.51
C PRO A 316 -3.11 -14.72 -12.43
N SER A 317 -1.86 -15.06 -12.78
CA SER A 317 -1.30 -16.39 -12.55
C SER A 317 -1.19 -16.70 -11.03
N ALA A 318 -0.90 -17.94 -10.66
CA ALA A 318 -0.67 -18.31 -9.27
C ALA A 318 0.50 -17.51 -8.66
N ASP A 319 1.59 -17.30 -9.42
CA ASP A 319 2.73 -16.50 -8.99
C ASP A 319 2.40 -15.01 -8.85
N ASP A 320 1.53 -14.47 -9.72
CA ASP A 320 1.06 -13.09 -9.60
C ASP A 320 0.15 -12.93 -8.38
N TRP A 321 -0.71 -13.91 -8.11
CA TRP A 321 -1.55 -13.92 -6.91
C TRP A 321 -0.73 -13.94 -5.62
N GLU A 322 0.37 -14.70 -5.55
CA GLU A 322 1.26 -14.65 -4.38
C GLU A 322 1.87 -13.26 -4.18
N LYS A 323 2.22 -12.55 -5.25
CA LYS A 323 2.71 -11.16 -5.18
C LYS A 323 1.60 -10.20 -4.75
N ILE A 324 0.38 -10.34 -5.30
CA ILE A 324 -0.78 -9.53 -4.90
C ILE A 324 -1.05 -9.66 -3.40
N ARG A 325 -1.05 -10.88 -2.87
CA ARG A 325 -1.31 -11.16 -1.45
C ARG A 325 -0.30 -10.52 -0.49
N LEU A 326 0.86 -10.11 -0.99
CA LEU A 326 1.87 -9.47 -0.17
C LEU A 326 1.64 -7.96 0.07
N HIS A 327 0.74 -7.28 -0.69
CA HIS A 327 0.59 -5.83 -0.51
C HIS A 327 0.14 -5.41 0.89
N PRO A 328 -0.74 -6.13 1.63
CA PRO A 328 -1.06 -5.74 3.00
C PRO A 328 0.14 -5.88 3.95
N TYR A 329 0.99 -6.88 3.73
CA TYR A 329 2.25 -7.03 4.45
C TYR A 329 3.22 -5.88 4.14
N TYR A 330 3.30 -5.45 2.89
CA TYR A 330 4.13 -4.30 2.50
C TYR A 330 3.61 -3.00 3.10
N THR A 331 2.28 -2.82 3.16
CA THR A 331 1.64 -1.70 3.87
C THR A 331 2.05 -1.68 5.35
N GLU A 332 1.92 -2.81 6.05
CA GLU A 332 2.33 -2.92 7.45
C GLU A 332 3.80 -2.58 7.63
N ARG A 333 4.66 -3.12 6.78
CA ARG A 333 6.10 -2.86 6.84
C ARG A 333 6.46 -1.40 6.62
N ALA A 334 5.89 -0.75 5.63
CA ALA A 334 6.15 0.65 5.32
C ALA A 334 5.73 1.58 6.47
N LEU A 335 4.66 1.24 7.18
CA LEU A 335 4.09 2.03 8.26
C LEU A 335 4.66 1.68 9.65
N SER A 336 5.46 0.62 9.80
CA SER A 336 5.93 0.13 11.12
C SER A 336 6.94 1.01 11.83
N GLY A 337 7.52 2.01 11.16
CA GLY A 337 8.58 2.85 11.70
C GLY A 337 8.14 3.80 12.83
N SER A 338 6.84 4.10 12.94
CA SER A 338 6.28 5.04 13.91
C SER A 338 5.14 4.39 14.69
N PRO A 339 5.04 4.59 16.02
CA PRO A 339 3.92 4.08 16.82
C PRO A 339 2.55 4.51 16.29
N TYR A 340 2.40 5.75 15.84
CA TYR A 340 1.18 6.26 15.24
C TYR A 340 0.79 5.49 13.98
N PHE A 341 1.71 5.30 13.07
CA PHE A 341 1.45 4.55 11.84
C PHE A 341 1.32 3.05 12.07
N ALA A 342 1.99 2.49 13.08
CA ALA A 342 1.84 1.08 13.45
C ALA A 342 0.40 0.76 13.90
N GLU A 343 -0.27 1.69 14.58
CA GLU A 343 -1.69 1.56 14.93
C GLU A 343 -2.58 1.52 13.68
N LEU A 344 -2.38 2.42 12.73
CA LEU A 344 -3.11 2.42 11.46
C LEU A 344 -2.80 1.16 10.64
N ALA A 345 -1.53 0.74 10.58
CA ALA A 345 -1.08 -0.45 9.87
C ALA A 345 -1.77 -1.72 10.37
N ARG A 346 -1.99 -1.83 11.69
CA ARG A 346 -2.70 -2.96 12.29
C ARG A 346 -4.12 -3.14 11.75
N VAL A 347 -4.82 -2.06 11.44
CA VAL A 347 -6.16 -2.09 10.82
C VAL A 347 -6.02 -2.23 9.30
N ALA A 348 -5.18 -1.40 8.68
CA ALA A 348 -4.99 -1.32 7.25
C ALA A 348 -4.56 -2.67 6.63
N SER A 349 -3.59 -3.37 7.25
CA SER A 349 -3.09 -4.65 6.72
C SER A 349 -4.08 -5.83 6.79
N ARG A 350 -5.27 -5.62 7.40
CA ARG A 350 -6.28 -6.68 7.60
C ARG A 350 -7.48 -6.56 6.67
N HIS A 351 -7.50 -5.64 5.72
CA HIS A 351 -8.65 -5.40 4.85
C HIS A 351 -8.99 -6.60 3.94
N HIS A 352 -8.07 -7.50 3.72
CA HIS A 352 -8.28 -8.76 3.00
C HIS A 352 -8.37 -9.99 3.89
N GLU A 353 -8.33 -9.85 5.21
CA GLU A 353 -8.62 -10.95 6.11
C GLU A 353 -10.13 -11.27 6.11
N ARG A 354 -10.49 -12.49 6.47
CA ARG A 354 -11.86 -12.99 6.48
C ARG A 354 -12.16 -13.69 7.79
N LEU A 355 -13.41 -13.63 8.26
CA LEU A 355 -13.80 -14.20 9.56
C LEU A 355 -13.55 -15.70 9.66
N ASP A 356 -13.64 -16.42 8.56
CA ASP A 356 -13.42 -17.87 8.48
C ASP A 356 -11.93 -18.26 8.32
N GLY A 357 -11.02 -17.29 8.28
CA GLY A 357 -9.59 -17.51 8.08
C GLY A 357 -9.18 -17.74 6.61
N SER A 358 -10.11 -17.64 5.65
CA SER A 358 -9.81 -17.79 4.22
C SER A 358 -9.13 -16.57 3.59
N GLY A 359 -8.97 -15.50 4.38
CA GLY A 359 -8.33 -14.26 3.98
C GLY A 359 -6.80 -14.35 3.89
N TYR A 360 -6.16 -13.21 3.67
CA TYR A 360 -4.72 -13.05 3.59
C TYR A 360 -4.30 -11.67 4.12
N HIS A 361 -3.06 -11.43 4.51
CA HIS A 361 -1.86 -12.28 4.32
C HIS A 361 -1.55 -13.20 5.51
N ARG A 362 -2.20 -13.04 6.66
CA ARG A 362 -1.93 -13.79 7.89
C ARG A 362 -2.91 -14.95 8.12
N GLY A 363 -4.08 -14.95 7.46
CA GLY A 363 -5.15 -15.92 7.70
C GLY A 363 -5.79 -15.74 9.08
N LEU A 364 -5.92 -14.51 9.56
CA LEU A 364 -6.58 -14.19 10.83
C LEU A 364 -8.07 -14.52 10.75
N SER A 365 -8.64 -14.96 11.88
CA SER A 365 -10.03 -15.42 11.92
C SER A 365 -10.78 -14.92 13.16
N GLY A 366 -12.08 -14.87 13.07
CA GLY A 366 -12.99 -14.68 14.20
C GLY A 366 -12.62 -13.49 15.10
N SER A 367 -12.28 -13.74 16.36
CA SER A 367 -11.97 -12.73 17.37
C SER A 367 -10.62 -12.03 17.18
N GLU A 368 -9.75 -12.52 16.31
CA GLU A 368 -8.48 -11.88 16.00
C GLU A 368 -8.67 -10.61 15.13
N LEU A 369 -9.84 -10.52 14.48
CA LEU A 369 -10.25 -9.34 13.70
C LEU A 369 -11.12 -8.44 14.57
N ASP A 370 -10.63 -7.27 14.91
CA ASP A 370 -11.39 -6.23 15.60
C ASP A 370 -12.41 -5.55 14.68
N LEU A 371 -13.34 -4.81 15.26
CA LEU A 371 -14.40 -4.15 14.50
C LEU A 371 -13.89 -3.20 13.41
N PRO A 372 -12.85 -2.35 13.63
CA PRO A 372 -12.28 -1.52 12.57
C PRO A 372 -11.80 -2.33 11.35
N ALA A 373 -11.11 -3.46 11.57
CA ALA A 373 -10.65 -4.31 10.49
C ALA A 373 -11.82 -4.97 9.73
N ARG A 374 -12.87 -5.42 10.43
CA ARG A 374 -14.07 -6.00 9.80
C ARG A 374 -14.85 -4.97 8.98
N LEU A 375 -14.98 -3.74 9.49
CA LEU A 375 -15.61 -2.64 8.75
C LEU A 375 -14.83 -2.29 7.49
N LEU A 376 -13.51 -2.22 7.61
CA LEU A 376 -12.63 -1.91 6.50
C LEU A 376 -12.71 -3.00 5.41
N ALA A 377 -12.68 -4.28 5.80
CA ALA A 377 -12.81 -5.40 4.88
C ALA A 377 -14.16 -5.42 4.12
N ALA A 378 -15.25 -5.02 4.78
CA ALA A 378 -16.55 -4.91 4.15
C ALA A 378 -16.64 -3.70 3.19
N ALA A 379 -16.08 -2.54 3.58
CA ALA A 379 -16.06 -1.34 2.75
C ALA A 379 -15.20 -1.51 1.51
N ASP A 380 -13.99 -2.08 1.66
CA ASP A 380 -13.12 -2.42 0.53
C ASP A 380 -13.80 -3.38 -0.45
N ALA A 381 -14.41 -4.46 0.05
CA ALA A 381 -15.12 -5.43 -0.79
C ALA A 381 -16.30 -4.79 -1.57
N TYR A 382 -16.99 -3.82 -0.96
CA TYR A 382 -18.05 -3.05 -1.64
C TYR A 382 -17.47 -2.18 -2.76
N CYS A 383 -16.51 -1.29 -2.43
CA CYS A 383 -15.89 -0.37 -3.38
C CYS A 383 -15.24 -1.14 -4.53
N SER A 384 -14.42 -2.14 -4.22
CA SER A 384 -13.79 -3.01 -5.22
C SER A 384 -14.81 -3.68 -6.17
N THR A 385 -16.05 -3.92 -5.73
CA THR A 385 -17.08 -4.55 -6.56
C THR A 385 -17.72 -3.56 -7.53
N ILE A 386 -17.92 -2.31 -7.13
CA ILE A 386 -18.55 -1.27 -7.97
C ILE A 386 -17.59 -0.56 -8.90
N GLU A 387 -16.31 -0.80 -8.78
CA GLU A 387 -15.25 -0.20 -9.61
C GLU A 387 -14.92 -1.07 -10.82
N ALA A 388 -14.69 -0.40 -11.98
CA ALA A 388 -14.14 -1.07 -13.15
C ALA A 388 -12.64 -1.32 -12.95
N ARG A 389 -12.17 -2.50 -13.35
CA ARG A 389 -10.75 -2.87 -13.36
C ARG A 389 -10.41 -3.53 -14.70
N PRO A 390 -9.14 -3.61 -15.10
CA PRO A 390 -8.75 -4.36 -16.28
C PRO A 390 -9.36 -5.77 -16.28
N GLY A 391 -9.98 -6.17 -17.37
CA GLY A 391 -10.67 -7.45 -17.49
C GLY A 391 -11.95 -7.64 -16.65
N ARG A 392 -12.38 -6.63 -15.86
CA ARG A 392 -13.58 -6.71 -15.01
C ARG A 392 -14.40 -5.42 -15.04
N PRO A 393 -15.61 -5.41 -15.64
CA PRO A 393 -16.46 -4.23 -15.61
C PRO A 393 -16.98 -3.92 -14.21
N ALA A 394 -17.30 -2.65 -13.96
CA ALA A 394 -17.99 -2.20 -12.76
C ALA A 394 -19.35 -2.91 -12.61
N LEU A 395 -19.69 -3.32 -11.40
CA LEU A 395 -21.02 -3.86 -11.10
C LEU A 395 -21.89 -2.79 -10.45
N THR A 396 -23.21 -2.94 -10.54
CA THR A 396 -24.13 -2.02 -9.88
C THR A 396 -24.06 -2.14 -8.35
N GLY A 397 -24.36 -1.06 -7.62
CA GLY A 397 -24.44 -1.09 -6.16
C GLY A 397 -25.39 -2.17 -5.62
N ALA A 398 -26.49 -2.46 -6.32
CA ALA A 398 -27.42 -3.53 -5.94
C ALA A 398 -26.75 -4.93 -6.01
N VAL A 399 -25.96 -5.18 -7.05
CA VAL A 399 -25.22 -6.43 -7.19
C VAL A 399 -24.12 -6.53 -6.13
N ALA A 400 -23.42 -5.43 -5.86
CA ALA A 400 -22.41 -5.36 -4.80
C ALA A 400 -23.03 -5.67 -3.43
N ALA A 401 -24.18 -5.04 -3.11
CA ALA A 401 -24.92 -5.31 -1.88
C ALA A 401 -25.33 -6.79 -1.75
N GLY A 402 -25.80 -7.39 -2.84
CA GLY A 402 -26.11 -8.83 -2.87
C GLY A 402 -24.91 -9.71 -2.58
N LYS A 403 -23.74 -9.40 -3.16
CA LYS A 403 -22.48 -10.14 -2.90
C LYS A 403 -22.03 -10.01 -1.45
N LEU A 404 -22.08 -8.81 -0.87
CA LEU A 404 -21.69 -8.61 0.53
C LEU A 404 -22.62 -9.38 1.48
N ARG A 405 -23.94 -9.36 1.26
CA ARG A 405 -24.89 -10.15 2.05
C ARG A 405 -24.61 -11.65 1.92
N ALA A 406 -24.32 -12.14 0.71
CA ALA A 406 -23.95 -13.52 0.51
C ALA A 406 -22.66 -13.90 1.26
N ALA A 407 -21.65 -13.02 1.25
CA ALA A 407 -20.40 -13.21 2.00
C ALA A 407 -20.64 -13.22 3.54
N ALA A 408 -21.52 -12.36 4.04
CA ALA A 408 -21.93 -12.36 5.44
C ALA A 408 -22.64 -13.66 5.82
N ASN A 409 -23.58 -14.12 4.98
CA ASN A 409 -24.30 -15.37 5.21
C ASN A 409 -23.37 -16.60 5.14
N ALA A 410 -22.33 -16.57 4.33
CA ALA A 410 -21.32 -17.60 4.25
C ALA A 410 -20.30 -17.56 5.42
N GLY A 411 -20.35 -16.51 6.27
CA GLY A 411 -19.43 -16.35 7.40
C GLY A 411 -18.04 -15.80 7.03
N THR A 412 -17.84 -15.35 5.81
CA THR A 412 -16.56 -14.78 5.35
C THR A 412 -16.41 -13.31 5.75
N LEU A 413 -17.49 -12.52 5.76
CA LEU A 413 -17.53 -11.16 6.26
C LEU A 413 -18.42 -11.04 7.51
N ASP A 414 -18.17 -10.02 8.31
CA ASP A 414 -18.94 -9.74 9.52
C ASP A 414 -20.35 -9.18 9.14
N PRO A 415 -21.45 -9.81 9.59
CA PRO A 415 -22.80 -9.37 9.24
C PRO A 415 -23.13 -7.94 9.68
N ASP A 416 -22.64 -7.52 10.86
CA ASP A 416 -22.92 -6.19 11.41
C ASP A 416 -22.10 -5.13 10.66
N ALA A 417 -20.85 -5.45 10.32
CA ALA A 417 -20.01 -4.59 9.48
C ALA A 417 -20.61 -4.44 8.07
N VAL A 418 -21.07 -5.53 7.46
CA VAL A 418 -21.75 -5.49 6.14
C VAL A 418 -23.02 -4.66 6.21
N ALA A 419 -23.85 -4.83 7.24
CA ALA A 419 -25.08 -4.05 7.40
C ALA A 419 -24.78 -2.54 7.51
N ALA A 420 -23.78 -2.16 8.31
CA ALA A 420 -23.36 -0.77 8.48
C ALA A 420 -22.83 -0.14 7.19
N VAL A 421 -21.99 -0.88 6.45
CA VAL A 421 -21.44 -0.45 5.16
C VAL A 421 -22.54 -0.29 4.11
N LEU A 422 -23.49 -1.22 4.03
CA LEU A 422 -24.59 -1.15 3.08
C LEU A 422 -25.55 0.00 3.41
N ASP A 423 -25.80 0.27 4.69
CA ASP A 423 -26.60 1.42 5.12
C ASP A 423 -25.91 2.74 4.74
N ALA A 424 -24.60 2.85 5.00
CA ALA A 424 -23.78 4.00 4.61
C ALA A 424 -23.75 4.19 3.08
N ALA A 425 -23.79 3.10 2.29
CA ALA A 425 -23.85 3.13 0.83
C ALA A 425 -25.27 3.42 0.30
N GLY A 426 -26.24 3.71 1.16
CA GLY A 426 -27.62 4.03 0.79
C GLY A 426 -28.50 2.83 0.40
N HIS A 427 -28.01 1.61 0.64
CA HIS A 427 -28.83 0.41 0.50
C HIS A 427 -29.65 0.24 1.76
N ARG A 428 -30.96 0.49 1.65
CA ARG A 428 -31.88 0.21 2.76
C ARG A 428 -31.64 -1.24 3.22
N PRO A 429 -31.48 -1.49 4.52
CA PRO A 429 -31.51 -2.85 5.01
C PRO A 429 -32.81 -3.47 4.53
N GLU A 430 -32.76 -4.56 3.76
CA GLU A 430 -33.90 -5.44 3.70
C GLU A 430 -34.17 -5.76 5.16
N ARG A 431 -35.31 -5.32 5.65
CA ARG A 431 -35.79 -5.70 6.97
C ARG A 431 -35.93 -7.21 6.89
N ILE A 432 -34.87 -7.93 7.26
CA ILE A 432 -34.95 -9.38 7.44
C ILE A 432 -35.97 -9.53 8.54
N VAL A 433 -37.21 -9.76 8.14
CA VAL A 433 -38.29 -10.12 9.07
C VAL A 433 -37.96 -11.56 9.46
N ARG A 434 -37.11 -11.66 10.48
CA ARG A 434 -36.85 -12.96 11.08
C ARG A 434 -38.16 -13.49 11.66
N PRO A 435 -38.46 -14.78 11.41
CA PRO A 435 -39.69 -15.35 11.96
C PRO A 435 -39.74 -15.11 13.47
N ASP A 436 -40.90 -14.69 13.96
CA ASP A 436 -41.20 -14.47 15.39
C ASP A 436 -40.21 -13.57 16.15
N GLY A 437 -39.56 -12.62 15.45
CA GLY A 437 -38.68 -11.63 16.04
C GLY A 437 -37.37 -12.21 16.60
N LEU A 438 -36.88 -13.32 16.02
CA LEU A 438 -35.59 -13.89 16.36
C LEU A 438 -34.46 -12.88 16.08
N THR A 439 -33.52 -12.77 17.00
CA THR A 439 -32.27 -12.04 16.76
C THR A 439 -31.32 -12.89 15.88
N PRO A 440 -30.29 -12.31 15.27
CA PRO A 440 -29.29 -13.06 14.49
C PRO A 440 -28.67 -14.24 15.25
N ARG A 441 -28.39 -14.05 16.53
CA ARG A 441 -27.82 -15.10 17.39
C ARG A 441 -28.81 -16.22 17.71
N GLU A 442 -30.08 -15.85 17.91
CA GLU A 442 -31.14 -16.83 18.14
C GLU A 442 -31.45 -17.63 16.87
N GLU A 443 -31.42 -17.00 15.68
CA GLU A 443 -31.55 -17.68 14.40
C GLU A 443 -30.41 -18.65 14.15
N GLN A 444 -29.16 -18.25 14.36
CA GLN A 444 -28.00 -19.13 14.31
C GLN A 444 -28.12 -20.30 15.29
N THR A 445 -28.58 -20.03 16.52
CA THR A 445 -28.82 -21.05 17.53
C THR A 445 -29.88 -22.04 17.07
N LEU A 446 -30.96 -21.56 16.51
CA LEU A 446 -32.04 -22.41 15.99
C LEU A 446 -31.58 -23.29 14.82
N THR A 447 -30.78 -22.73 13.90
CA THR A 447 -30.19 -23.49 12.79
C THR A 447 -29.29 -24.62 13.29
N LEU A 448 -28.35 -24.32 14.22
CA LEU A 448 -27.47 -25.32 14.80
C LEU A 448 -28.24 -26.41 15.60
N LEU A 449 -29.30 -25.98 16.27
CA LEU A 449 -30.20 -26.87 17.02
C LEU A 449 -30.96 -27.80 16.06
N ALA A 450 -31.43 -27.28 14.91
CA ALA A 450 -32.10 -28.07 13.88
C ALA A 450 -31.15 -29.12 13.23
N HIS A 451 -29.87 -28.79 13.10
CA HIS A 451 -28.84 -29.76 12.67
C HIS A 451 -28.42 -30.76 13.75
N GLY A 452 -29.10 -30.81 14.88
CA GLY A 452 -28.89 -31.81 15.90
C GLY A 452 -27.76 -31.54 16.90
N LEU A 453 -27.11 -30.38 16.85
CA LEU A 453 -25.97 -30.07 17.75
C LEU A 453 -26.45 -29.93 19.20
N ALA A 454 -25.76 -30.61 20.13
CA ALA A 454 -26.00 -30.44 21.57
C ALA A 454 -25.64 -28.99 22.02
N THR A 455 -26.27 -28.50 23.10
CA THR A 455 -26.05 -27.15 23.63
C THR A 455 -24.57 -26.79 23.82
N LYS A 456 -23.76 -27.74 24.28
CA LYS A 456 -22.30 -27.57 24.43
C LYS A 456 -21.57 -27.40 23.07
N GLN A 457 -22.04 -28.07 22.03
CA GLN A 457 -21.51 -27.92 20.65
C GLN A 457 -21.97 -26.60 20.04
N ILE A 458 -23.23 -26.20 20.27
CA ILE A 458 -23.74 -24.89 19.89
C ILE A 458 -22.89 -23.77 20.54
N GLY A 459 -22.57 -23.88 21.82
CA GLY A 459 -21.71 -22.95 22.52
C GLY A 459 -20.34 -22.82 21.86
N ARG A 460 -19.71 -23.95 21.48
CA ARG A 460 -18.44 -23.95 20.76
C ARG A 460 -18.55 -23.30 19.38
N ALA A 461 -19.58 -23.64 18.61
CA ALA A 461 -19.80 -23.10 17.27
C ALA A 461 -20.07 -21.57 17.29
N LEU A 462 -20.73 -21.06 18.33
CA LEU A 462 -21.02 -19.64 18.50
C LEU A 462 -19.94 -18.86 19.25
N GLY A 463 -18.87 -19.50 19.73
CA GLY A 463 -17.81 -18.88 20.52
C GLY A 463 -18.27 -18.39 21.90
N VAL A 464 -19.26 -19.05 22.52
CA VAL A 464 -19.83 -18.69 23.82
C VAL A 464 -19.80 -19.87 24.81
N THR A 465 -20.03 -19.57 26.10
CA THR A 465 -20.12 -20.64 27.13
C THR A 465 -21.36 -21.52 26.89
N ALA A 466 -21.32 -22.79 27.36
CA ALA A 466 -22.47 -23.70 27.29
C ALA A 466 -23.71 -23.11 28.01
N LYS A 467 -23.51 -22.34 29.08
CA LYS A 467 -24.59 -21.63 29.81
C LYS A 467 -25.22 -20.54 28.96
N THR A 468 -24.42 -19.78 28.22
CA THR A 468 -24.91 -18.73 27.29
C THR A 468 -25.64 -19.37 26.12
N ALA A 469 -25.13 -20.46 25.56
CA ALA A 469 -25.82 -21.19 24.49
C ALA A 469 -27.17 -21.77 24.97
N ASP A 470 -27.24 -22.30 26.20
CA ASP A 470 -28.49 -22.76 26.78
C ASP A 470 -29.51 -21.59 26.93
N HIS A 471 -29.07 -20.44 27.36
CA HIS A 471 -29.90 -19.24 27.43
C HIS A 471 -30.47 -18.86 26.04
N TYR A 472 -29.66 -18.88 24.97
CA TYR A 472 -30.16 -18.65 23.62
C TYR A 472 -31.18 -19.71 23.18
N VAL A 473 -30.96 -21.00 23.50
CA VAL A 473 -31.91 -22.08 23.21
C VAL A 473 -33.26 -21.81 23.88
N GLN A 474 -33.25 -21.40 25.14
CA GLN A 474 -34.49 -21.07 25.87
C GLN A 474 -35.20 -19.84 25.29
N GLN A 475 -34.44 -18.81 24.93
CA GLN A 475 -35.02 -17.64 24.27
C GLN A 475 -35.65 -17.98 22.92
N VAL A 476 -34.96 -18.83 22.12
CA VAL A 476 -35.51 -19.33 20.85
C VAL A 476 -36.84 -20.06 21.11
N TYR A 477 -36.88 -20.99 22.04
CA TYR A 477 -38.10 -21.76 22.37
C TYR A 477 -39.22 -20.83 22.77
N ALA A 478 -38.98 -19.83 23.62
CA ALA A 478 -39.96 -18.87 24.05
C ALA A 478 -40.51 -18.04 22.90
N LYS A 479 -39.66 -17.60 21.98
CA LYS A 479 -40.06 -16.75 20.86
C LYS A 479 -40.87 -17.48 19.79
N ILE A 480 -40.47 -18.71 19.44
CA ILE A 480 -41.16 -19.52 18.43
C ILE A 480 -42.29 -20.39 19.00
N GLY A 481 -42.58 -20.26 20.30
CA GLY A 481 -43.71 -20.92 20.95
C GLY A 481 -43.60 -22.46 21.05
N VAL A 482 -42.36 -22.99 21.21
CA VAL A 482 -42.13 -24.46 21.32
C VAL A 482 -41.45 -24.79 22.63
N SER A 483 -41.54 -26.04 23.03
CA SER A 483 -40.91 -26.55 24.28
C SER A 483 -39.94 -27.68 24.06
N THR A 484 -39.76 -28.16 22.83
CA THR A 484 -38.93 -29.29 22.52
C THR A 484 -38.00 -29.03 21.35
N ARG A 485 -36.81 -29.68 21.36
CA ARG A 485 -35.85 -29.61 20.26
C ARG A 485 -36.46 -30.06 18.94
N ALA A 486 -37.24 -31.12 18.95
CA ALA A 486 -37.86 -31.66 17.74
C ALA A 486 -38.85 -30.63 17.12
N ALA A 487 -39.66 -29.98 17.94
CA ALA A 487 -40.58 -28.94 17.50
C ALA A 487 -39.81 -27.71 16.92
N ALA A 488 -38.68 -27.34 17.55
CA ALA A 488 -37.84 -26.26 17.05
C ALA A 488 -37.16 -26.62 15.71
N ALA A 489 -36.74 -27.87 15.52
CA ALA A 489 -36.18 -28.32 14.24
C ALA A 489 -37.24 -28.32 13.13
N VAL A 490 -38.47 -28.76 13.39
CA VAL A 490 -39.61 -28.70 12.45
C VAL A 490 -39.89 -27.25 12.09
N TYR A 491 -39.90 -26.34 13.09
CA TYR A 491 -40.06 -24.91 12.88
C TYR A 491 -38.97 -24.36 11.94
N ALA A 492 -37.69 -24.68 12.20
CA ALA A 492 -36.58 -24.22 11.38
C ALA A 492 -36.70 -24.66 9.90
N VAL A 493 -37.07 -25.92 9.66
CA VAL A 493 -37.31 -26.45 8.31
C VAL A 493 -38.48 -25.73 7.63
N LYS A 494 -39.61 -25.54 8.34
CA LYS A 494 -40.81 -24.86 7.83
C LYS A 494 -40.54 -23.40 7.42
N HIS A 495 -39.62 -22.74 8.09
CA HIS A 495 -39.24 -21.34 7.81
C HIS A 495 -37.95 -21.18 6.98
N GLY A 496 -37.44 -22.29 6.39
CA GLY A 496 -36.28 -22.27 5.51
C GLY A 496 -34.94 -21.97 6.23
N LEU A 497 -34.91 -22.08 7.56
CA LEU A 497 -33.73 -21.83 8.38
C LEU A 497 -32.83 -23.08 8.51
N ALA A 498 -33.32 -24.24 8.07
CA ALA A 498 -32.56 -25.48 7.93
C ALA A 498 -32.95 -26.15 6.61
N THR A 499 -32.01 -26.36 5.72
CA THR A 499 -32.21 -27.16 4.50
C THR A 499 -32.05 -28.63 4.81
N ASP A 500 -32.79 -29.50 4.06
CA ASP A 500 -32.73 -30.95 4.20
C ASP A 500 -31.29 -31.47 4.23
N ALA A 501 -30.97 -32.23 5.26
CA ALA A 501 -29.64 -32.78 5.54
C ALA A 501 -29.29 -33.93 4.58
N THR A 502 -29.07 -33.64 3.30
CA THR A 502 -28.50 -34.58 2.32
C THR A 502 -27.23 -34.00 1.64
N ARG A 503 -26.48 -33.13 2.31
CA ARG A 503 -25.10 -32.81 1.89
C ARG A 503 -24.12 -33.19 2.99
N GLU A 504 -23.33 -34.19 2.63
CA GLU A 504 -22.26 -34.86 3.36
C GLU A 504 -21.36 -33.89 4.13
N PHE A 505 -21.20 -34.15 5.43
CA PHE A 505 -20.06 -33.67 6.20
C PHE A 505 -18.86 -34.57 5.92
N PRO A 506 -17.70 -34.03 5.50
CA PRO A 506 -16.47 -34.81 5.55
C PRO A 506 -16.12 -35.07 7.02
N ARG A 507 -15.79 -36.35 7.30
CA ARG A 507 -15.37 -36.87 8.60
C ARG A 507 -14.04 -36.31 9.06
#